data_fc89264091fbebfd74e87413845f860d
#
_entry.id   fc89264091fbebfd74e87413845f860d
#
_cell.length_a   1.000
_cell.length_b   1.000
_cell.length_c   1.000
_cell.angle_alpha   90.00
_cell.angle_beta   90.00
_cell.angle_gamma   90.00
#
_symmetry.space_group_name_H-M   'P 1'
#
loop_
_entity.id
_entity.type
_entity.pdbx_description
1 polymer ?
#
loop_
_entity_poly.entity_id
_entity_poly.type
_entity_poly.pdbx_seq_one_letter_code
_entity_poly.pdbx_strand_id
1 'polypeptide(L)'
;MQVELARLRYEVPRARAIVSLVKKEERAGFMGLGDYEDSYEQDLKKRITRIESELESAGKDDESLRAFRHRKGFSLVSLAGYTNAGKSTLFNAIVDESVKAQNMLFTTLVPTTRALDLGGRKALLTDTVGFIEELPHWLVDAFKSTLDEIYLSDLILLVVDVSEKPEIILQKLSTSHDTLWDRIQGVPVITVLSKTDLLEESELEAVMKEIGYMAPNPIFVSAKGKTGMQELKAEIIKHLPAWSFYSFSLPNSEKGMSILSWLYDEGIVHRVEYGERISVDYEARTDIINRIKSLELDPDEQG
;
A
#
# COMPACT_ATOMS: atom_id res chain seq x y z
N MET A 1 7.66 -14.33 7.90
CA MET A 1 6.97 -15.50 7.31
C MET A 1 7.19 -15.60 5.79
N GLN A 2 6.79 -14.62 4.94
CA GLN A 2 6.95 -14.72 3.47
C GLN A 2 8.41 -14.86 3.02
N VAL A 3 9.33 -14.04 3.56
CA VAL A 3 10.77 -14.16 3.30
C VAL A 3 11.33 -15.50 3.76
N GLU A 4 10.84 -16.02 4.88
CA GLU A 4 11.21 -17.34 5.39
C GLU A 4 10.69 -18.47 4.49
N LEU A 5 9.44 -18.36 4.01
CA LEU A 5 8.87 -19.30 3.06
C LEU A 5 9.68 -19.34 1.76
N ALA A 6 10.02 -18.18 1.22
CA ALA A 6 10.84 -18.07 0.02
C ALA A 6 12.23 -18.71 0.21
N ARG A 7 12.89 -18.45 1.35
CA ARG A 7 14.16 -19.06 1.72
C ARG A 7 14.05 -20.60 1.80
N LEU A 8 13.05 -21.10 2.49
CA LEU A 8 12.83 -22.55 2.62
C LEU A 8 12.57 -23.22 1.26
N ARG A 9 11.75 -22.59 0.40
CA ARG A 9 11.52 -23.09 -0.97
C ARG A 9 12.81 -23.15 -1.80
N TYR A 10 13.72 -22.20 -1.63
CA TYR A 10 15.03 -22.19 -2.29
C TYR A 10 15.96 -23.28 -1.71
N GLU A 11 15.87 -23.60 -0.43
CA GLU A 11 16.68 -24.64 0.21
C GLU A 11 16.27 -26.06 -0.20
N VAL A 12 14.98 -26.31 -0.53
CA VAL A 12 14.50 -27.66 -0.91
C VAL A 12 15.22 -28.27 -2.13
N PRO A 13 15.37 -27.59 -3.29
CA PRO A 13 16.14 -28.14 -4.42
C PRO A 13 17.59 -28.42 -4.07
N ARG A 14 18.20 -27.59 -3.23
CA ARG A 14 19.58 -27.72 -2.77
C ARG A 14 19.74 -28.95 -1.84
N ALA A 15 18.80 -29.14 -0.93
CA ALA A 15 18.72 -30.33 -0.10
C ALA A 15 18.59 -31.61 -0.95
N ARG A 16 17.69 -31.61 -1.95
CA ARG A 16 17.54 -32.72 -2.90
C ARG A 16 18.80 -33.03 -3.68
N ALA A 17 19.53 -32.01 -4.14
CA ALA A 17 20.78 -32.20 -4.86
C ALA A 17 21.83 -32.86 -3.98
N ILE A 18 21.94 -32.46 -2.71
CA ILE A 18 22.85 -33.07 -1.72
C ILE A 18 22.44 -34.52 -1.47
N VAL A 19 21.16 -34.79 -1.20
CA VAL A 19 20.63 -36.17 -1.01
C VAL A 19 20.96 -37.05 -2.21
N SER A 20 20.80 -36.53 -3.44
CA SER A 20 21.09 -37.29 -4.67
C SER A 20 22.58 -37.61 -4.85
N LEU A 21 23.48 -36.74 -4.41
CA LEU A 21 24.92 -36.95 -4.46
C LEU A 21 25.36 -37.99 -3.42
N VAL A 22 24.87 -37.89 -2.19
CA VAL A 22 25.17 -38.83 -1.12
C VAL A 22 24.69 -40.23 -1.46
N LYS A 23 23.44 -40.41 -1.96
CA LYS A 23 22.90 -41.69 -2.43
C LYS A 23 23.70 -42.34 -3.58
N LYS A 24 24.43 -41.54 -4.36
CA LYS A 24 25.33 -42.06 -5.42
C LYS A 24 26.68 -42.53 -4.90
N GLU A 25 27.11 -42.01 -3.75
CA GLU A 25 28.41 -42.34 -3.13
C GLU A 25 28.27 -43.43 -2.06
N GLU A 26 27.07 -43.74 -1.55
CA GLU A 26 26.84 -44.79 -0.58
C GLU A 26 27.07 -46.17 -1.18
N ARG A 27 28.12 -46.88 -0.68
CA ARG A 27 28.30 -48.33 -0.90
C ARG A 27 27.25 -49.10 -0.12
N ALA A 28 26.67 -50.11 -0.75
CA ALA A 28 25.70 -51.00 -0.12
C ALA A 28 26.24 -51.54 1.22
N GLY A 29 25.66 -51.12 2.35
CA GLY A 29 26.01 -51.60 3.68
C GLY A 29 26.28 -50.54 4.76
N PHE A 30 26.27 -49.25 4.45
CA PHE A 30 26.45 -48.16 5.44
C PHE A 30 25.09 -47.50 5.74
N MET A 31 24.45 -47.88 6.86
CA MET A 31 23.23 -47.25 7.34
C MET A 31 23.56 -45.95 8.06
N GLY A 32 22.96 -44.82 7.64
CA GLY A 32 22.84 -43.68 8.52
C GLY A 32 22.80 -42.29 7.94
N LEU A 33 23.42 -41.96 6.79
CA LEU A 33 23.40 -40.60 6.25
C LEU A 33 22.17 -40.30 5.40
N GLY A 34 21.69 -41.25 4.58
CA GLY A 34 20.53 -41.09 3.72
C GLY A 34 19.20 -40.86 4.48
N ASP A 35 19.03 -41.51 5.64
CA ASP A 35 17.83 -41.34 6.47
C ASP A 35 17.76 -39.94 7.16
N TYR A 36 18.91 -39.37 7.53
CA TYR A 36 18.97 -38.03 8.11
C TYR A 36 18.63 -36.94 7.09
N GLU A 37 19.04 -37.11 5.84
CA GLU A 37 18.84 -36.14 4.77
C GLU A 37 17.43 -36.20 4.19
N ASP A 38 16.83 -37.39 4.06
CA ASP A 38 15.40 -37.55 3.73
C ASP A 38 14.52 -36.92 4.82
N SER A 39 14.93 -36.99 6.08
CA SER A 39 14.29 -36.36 7.23
C SER A 39 14.38 -34.83 7.12
N TYR A 40 15.53 -34.26 6.67
CA TYR A 40 15.71 -32.82 6.52
C TYR A 40 14.83 -32.25 5.40
N GLU A 41 14.76 -32.90 4.23
CA GLU A 41 13.85 -32.46 3.14
C GLU A 41 12.38 -32.53 3.61
N GLN A 42 11.99 -33.56 4.37
CA GLN A 42 10.64 -33.64 4.90
C GLN A 42 10.34 -32.55 5.95
N ASP A 43 11.32 -32.19 6.78
CA ASP A 43 11.17 -31.11 7.76
C ASP A 43 11.02 -29.77 7.06
N LEU A 44 11.82 -29.48 6.03
CA LEU A 44 11.67 -28.28 5.20
C LEU A 44 10.26 -28.19 4.58
N LYS A 45 9.76 -29.30 4.02
CA LYS A 45 8.41 -29.36 3.44
C LYS A 45 7.32 -29.11 4.48
N LYS A 46 7.42 -29.72 5.66
CA LYS A 46 6.47 -29.49 6.78
C LYS A 46 6.47 -28.03 7.21
N ARG A 47 7.64 -27.40 7.32
CA ARG A 47 7.77 -25.98 7.67
C ARG A 47 7.16 -25.09 6.59
N ILE A 48 7.41 -25.41 5.32
CA ILE A 48 6.80 -24.72 4.18
C ILE A 48 5.27 -24.78 4.27
N THR A 49 4.68 -25.97 4.38
CA THR A 49 3.22 -26.15 4.46
C THR A 49 2.61 -25.43 5.66
N ARG A 50 3.30 -25.42 6.80
CA ARG A 50 2.85 -24.68 7.98
C ARG A 50 2.82 -23.18 7.73
N ILE A 51 3.90 -22.62 7.17
CA ILE A 51 4.00 -21.18 6.87
C ILE A 51 2.98 -20.80 5.78
N GLU A 52 2.75 -21.65 4.77
CA GLU A 52 1.72 -21.44 3.74
C GLU A 52 0.31 -21.36 4.36
N SER A 53 -0.02 -22.27 5.27
CA SER A 53 -1.29 -22.25 5.98
C SER A 53 -1.46 -21.02 6.89
N GLU A 54 -0.40 -20.62 7.59
CA GLU A 54 -0.41 -19.41 8.42
C GLU A 54 -0.55 -18.14 7.56
N LEU A 55 0.08 -18.07 6.37
CA LEU A 55 -0.04 -16.97 5.42
C LEU A 55 -1.42 -16.93 4.76
N GLU A 56 -2.01 -18.07 4.42
CA GLU A 56 -3.36 -18.14 3.85
C GLU A 56 -4.42 -17.66 4.85
N SER A 57 -4.30 -18.02 6.13
CA SER A 57 -5.20 -17.53 7.17
C SER A 57 -5.03 -16.03 7.40
N ALA A 58 -3.78 -15.52 7.46
CA ALA A 58 -3.50 -14.09 7.57
C ALA A 58 -4.01 -13.30 6.35
N GLY A 59 -3.90 -13.86 5.14
CA GLY A 59 -4.41 -13.23 3.92
C GLY A 59 -5.94 -13.06 3.91
N LYS A 60 -6.69 -14.03 4.45
CA LYS A 60 -8.15 -13.92 4.60
C LYS A 60 -8.55 -12.84 5.61
N ASP A 61 -7.81 -12.70 6.70
CA ASP A 61 -8.00 -11.65 7.68
C ASP A 61 -7.68 -10.27 7.09
N ASP A 62 -6.62 -10.15 6.30
CA ASP A 62 -6.25 -8.91 5.59
C ASP A 62 -7.30 -8.50 4.56
N GLU A 63 -7.83 -9.43 3.77
CA GLU A 63 -8.88 -9.15 2.78
C GLU A 63 -10.17 -8.68 3.46
N SER A 64 -10.54 -9.28 4.58
CA SER A 64 -11.68 -8.85 5.38
C SER A 64 -11.49 -7.45 5.99
N LEU A 65 -10.29 -7.13 6.47
CA LEU A 65 -9.91 -5.82 6.99
C LEU A 65 -9.90 -4.76 5.87
N ARG A 66 -9.41 -5.10 4.66
CA ARG A 66 -9.43 -4.20 3.48
C ARG A 66 -10.87 -3.89 3.07
N ALA A 67 -11.73 -4.91 2.94
CA ALA A 67 -13.15 -4.73 2.64
C ALA A 67 -13.86 -3.91 3.74
N PHE A 68 -13.44 -4.02 5.00
CA PHE A 68 -13.93 -3.21 6.10
C PHE A 68 -13.46 -1.75 5.97
N ARG A 69 -12.18 -1.49 5.63
CA ARG A 69 -11.62 -0.15 5.40
C ARG A 69 -12.35 0.56 4.27
N HIS A 70 -12.57 -0.12 3.12
CA HIS A 70 -13.37 0.41 2.02
C HIS A 70 -14.82 0.66 2.41
N ARG A 71 -15.44 -0.24 3.16
CA ARG A 71 -16.82 -0.06 3.65
C ARG A 71 -16.95 1.10 4.64
N LYS A 72 -15.88 1.44 5.35
CA LYS A 72 -15.78 2.61 6.24
C LYS A 72 -15.46 3.92 5.52
N GLY A 73 -15.46 3.92 4.17
CA GLY A 73 -15.27 5.13 3.37
C GLY A 73 -13.83 5.68 3.33
N PHE A 74 -12.84 4.98 3.91
CA PHE A 74 -11.45 5.41 3.84
C PHE A 74 -10.88 5.21 2.44
N SER A 75 -10.24 6.25 1.91
CA SER A 75 -9.41 6.13 0.72
C SER A 75 -8.09 5.47 1.05
N LEU A 76 -7.65 4.54 0.21
CA LEU A 76 -6.40 3.81 0.37
C LEU A 76 -5.30 4.40 -0.51
N VAL A 77 -4.19 4.81 0.09
CA VAL A 77 -3.02 5.35 -0.59
C VAL A 77 -1.82 4.47 -0.28
N SER A 78 -1.14 3.94 -1.30
CA SER A 78 0.05 3.11 -1.12
C SER A 78 1.31 3.77 -1.64
N LEU A 79 2.40 3.65 -0.87
CA LEU A 79 3.73 4.02 -1.32
C LEU A 79 4.33 2.86 -2.11
N ALA A 80 4.79 3.14 -3.32
CA ALA A 80 5.52 2.23 -4.18
C ALA A 80 6.88 2.84 -4.55
N GLY A 81 7.81 2.04 -5.04
CA GLY A 81 9.12 2.50 -5.49
C GLY A 81 10.27 1.64 -4.98
N TYR A 82 11.45 1.89 -5.49
CA TYR A 82 12.65 1.11 -5.19
C TYR A 82 13.07 1.18 -3.72
N THR A 83 13.86 0.19 -3.29
CA THR A 83 14.53 0.26 -1.99
C THR A 83 15.42 1.49 -1.93
N ASN A 84 15.48 2.13 -0.76
CA ASN A 84 16.21 3.39 -0.53
C ASN A 84 15.71 4.62 -1.32
N ALA A 85 14.57 4.55 -2.01
CA ALA A 85 13.97 5.73 -2.65
C ALA A 85 13.40 6.77 -1.66
N GLY A 86 13.39 6.47 -0.38
CA GLY A 86 12.90 7.38 0.66
C GLY A 86 11.46 7.15 1.11
N LYS A 87 10.81 6.02 0.74
CA LYS A 87 9.41 5.71 1.09
C LYS A 87 9.11 5.84 2.58
N SER A 88 9.83 5.11 3.43
CA SER A 88 9.60 5.13 4.88
C SER A 88 9.93 6.49 5.51
N THR A 89 10.87 7.25 4.93
CA THR A 89 11.16 8.63 5.35
C THR A 89 9.99 9.55 5.00
N LEU A 90 9.47 9.43 3.78
CA LEU A 90 8.29 10.17 3.32
C LEU A 90 7.05 9.81 4.14
N PHE A 91 6.82 8.51 4.38
CA PHE A 91 5.72 8.01 5.21
C PHE A 91 5.71 8.67 6.59
N ASN A 92 6.87 8.66 7.27
CA ASN A 92 6.98 9.26 8.60
C ASN A 92 6.81 10.80 8.55
N ALA A 93 7.32 11.46 7.52
CA ALA A 93 7.21 12.92 7.39
C ALA A 93 5.77 13.39 7.12
N ILE A 94 5.00 12.63 6.33
CA ILE A 94 3.63 13.01 5.94
C ILE A 94 2.63 12.70 7.06
N VAL A 95 2.89 11.68 7.89
CA VAL A 95 2.03 11.26 9.01
C VAL A 95 2.44 11.93 10.33
N ASP A 96 3.49 12.77 10.33
CA ASP A 96 4.04 13.44 11.52
C ASP A 96 4.53 12.49 12.64
N GLU A 97 4.90 11.25 12.33
CA GLU A 97 5.48 10.31 13.28
C GLU A 97 7.02 10.40 13.27
N SER A 98 7.62 10.63 14.44
CA SER A 98 9.07 10.71 14.61
C SER A 98 9.73 9.34 14.75
N VAL A 99 9.60 8.47 13.74
CA VAL A 99 10.38 7.24 13.67
C VAL A 99 11.71 7.52 12.97
N LYS A 100 12.83 7.17 13.61
CA LYS A 100 14.15 7.32 13.00
C LYS A 100 14.26 6.47 11.75
N ALA A 101 14.21 7.11 10.59
CA ALA A 101 14.53 6.46 9.31
C ALA A 101 16.04 6.12 9.30
N GLN A 102 16.37 4.87 9.03
CA GLN A 102 17.76 4.43 8.81
C GLN A 102 17.94 4.16 7.32
N ASN A 103 19.10 4.55 6.79
CA ASN A 103 19.51 4.23 5.40
C ASN A 103 19.87 2.73 5.32
N MET A 104 18.89 1.87 5.34
CA MET A 104 19.04 0.43 5.22
C MET A 104 18.14 -0.09 4.11
N LEU A 105 18.64 -1.06 3.35
CA LEU A 105 17.82 -1.86 2.44
C LEU A 105 16.79 -2.62 3.29
N PHE A 106 15.52 -2.70 2.82
CA PHE A 106 14.43 -3.39 3.50
C PHE A 106 14.04 -2.81 4.87
N THR A 107 13.90 -1.48 4.96
CA THR A 107 13.42 -0.82 6.18
C THR A 107 12.02 -1.27 6.56
N THR A 108 11.18 -1.61 5.58
CA THR A 108 9.80 -2.10 5.77
C THR A 108 9.72 -3.53 5.24
N LEU A 109 9.63 -4.50 6.15
CA LEU A 109 9.44 -5.92 5.83
C LEU A 109 7.97 -6.36 5.93
N VAL A 110 7.17 -5.59 6.66
CA VAL A 110 5.72 -5.79 6.82
C VAL A 110 5.05 -4.48 6.49
N PRO A 111 3.99 -4.46 5.66
CA PRO A 111 3.26 -3.25 5.36
C PRO A 111 2.80 -2.53 6.62
N THR A 112 3.08 -1.25 6.71
CA THR A 112 2.67 -0.41 7.84
C THR A 112 1.63 0.58 7.37
N THR A 113 0.43 0.52 7.92
CA THR A 113 -0.68 1.43 7.57
C THR A 113 -0.94 2.43 8.68
N ARG A 114 -1.09 3.71 8.32
CA ARG A 114 -1.43 4.82 9.24
C ARG A 114 -2.52 5.69 8.63
N ALA A 115 -3.29 6.33 9.50
CA ALA A 115 -4.24 7.33 9.07
C ALA A 115 -3.50 8.61 8.62
N LEU A 116 -3.91 9.13 7.47
CA LEU A 116 -3.45 10.39 6.90
C LEU A 116 -4.61 11.38 6.94
N ASP A 117 -4.43 12.50 7.63
CA ASP A 117 -5.39 13.60 7.62
C ASP A 117 -5.10 14.53 6.43
N LEU A 118 -6.10 14.71 5.60
CA LEU A 118 -6.10 15.54 4.41
C LEU A 118 -7.10 16.70 4.55
N GLY A 119 -7.04 17.42 5.68
CA GLY A 119 -7.94 18.56 5.93
C GLY A 119 -9.37 18.12 6.20
N GLY A 120 -9.56 17.12 7.06
CA GLY A 120 -10.85 16.54 7.43
C GLY A 120 -11.20 15.27 6.63
N ARG A 121 -10.64 15.06 5.46
CA ARG A 121 -10.74 13.79 4.73
C ARG A 121 -9.71 12.81 5.29
N LYS A 122 -10.17 11.63 5.67
CA LYS A 122 -9.31 10.57 6.20
C LYS A 122 -8.90 9.61 5.08
N ALA A 123 -7.62 9.41 4.89
CA ALA A 123 -7.06 8.37 4.04
C ALA A 123 -6.20 7.42 4.87
N LEU A 124 -5.99 6.21 4.40
CA LEU A 124 -5.04 5.27 4.97
C LEU A 124 -3.82 5.21 4.06
N LEU A 125 -2.67 5.62 4.59
CA LEU A 125 -1.40 5.53 3.90
C LEU A 125 -0.69 4.25 4.32
N THR A 126 -0.26 3.45 3.34
CA THR A 126 0.48 2.20 3.56
C THR A 126 1.88 2.32 3.00
N ASP A 127 2.89 2.11 3.86
CA ASP A 127 4.28 1.91 3.44
C ASP A 127 4.48 0.46 3.04
N THR A 128 4.96 0.22 1.83
CA THR A 128 5.15 -1.12 1.28
C THR A 128 6.63 -1.48 1.14
N VAL A 129 6.90 -2.75 0.93
CA VAL A 129 8.26 -3.21 0.60
C VAL A 129 8.70 -2.61 -0.74
N GLY A 130 9.94 -2.09 -0.78
CA GLY A 130 10.49 -1.50 -2.00
C GLY A 130 10.76 -2.52 -3.10
N PHE A 131 10.59 -2.08 -4.35
CA PHE A 131 11.07 -2.83 -5.50
C PHE A 131 12.58 -3.02 -5.41
N ILE A 132 13.05 -4.17 -5.83
CA ILE A 132 14.48 -4.50 -5.90
C ILE A 132 14.79 -4.77 -7.37
N GLU A 133 15.89 -4.24 -7.82
CA GLU A 133 16.47 -4.61 -9.11
C GLU A 133 16.79 -6.11 -9.09
N GLU A 134 16.38 -6.84 -10.13
CA GLU A 134 16.59 -8.29 -10.24
C GLU A 134 16.06 -9.11 -9.04
N LEU A 135 14.78 -8.89 -8.66
CA LEU A 135 14.12 -9.81 -7.72
C LEU A 135 14.22 -11.24 -8.25
N PRO A 136 14.94 -12.16 -7.58
CA PRO A 136 14.91 -13.54 -7.95
C PRO A 136 13.47 -14.04 -8.01
N HIS A 137 13.12 -14.85 -9.01
CA HIS A 137 11.73 -15.34 -9.19
C HIS A 137 11.12 -15.97 -7.94
N TRP A 138 11.94 -16.60 -7.10
CA TRP A 138 11.49 -17.17 -5.82
C TRP A 138 11.09 -16.12 -4.76
N LEU A 139 11.60 -14.87 -4.89
CA LEU A 139 11.29 -13.79 -3.96
C LEU A 139 10.03 -13.01 -4.41
N VAL A 140 9.69 -13.04 -5.70
CA VAL A 140 8.48 -12.40 -6.25
C VAL A 140 7.23 -12.94 -5.58
N ASP A 141 7.13 -14.27 -5.39
CA ASP A 141 6.00 -14.90 -4.71
C ASP A 141 5.89 -14.48 -3.23
N ALA A 142 7.04 -14.20 -2.58
CA ALA A 142 7.06 -13.75 -1.20
C ALA A 142 6.55 -12.31 -1.02
N PHE A 143 6.66 -11.46 -2.06
CA PHE A 143 6.17 -10.08 -2.04
C PHE A 143 4.80 -9.91 -2.67
N LYS A 144 4.17 -10.99 -3.15
CA LYS A 144 2.87 -10.94 -3.83
C LYS A 144 1.80 -10.24 -2.99
N SER A 145 1.72 -10.53 -1.70
CA SER A 145 0.72 -9.90 -0.81
C SER A 145 0.98 -8.40 -0.58
N THR A 146 2.24 -7.96 -0.62
CA THR A 146 2.59 -6.53 -0.53
C THR A 146 2.27 -5.79 -1.81
N LEU A 147 2.44 -6.44 -2.96
CA LEU A 147 2.00 -5.90 -4.25
C LEU A 147 0.47 -5.85 -4.33
N ASP A 148 -0.23 -6.85 -3.79
CA ASP A 148 -1.70 -6.87 -3.75
C ASP A 148 -2.28 -5.66 -2.98
N GLU A 149 -1.59 -5.14 -1.95
CA GLU A 149 -1.99 -3.88 -1.28
C GLU A 149 -1.86 -2.66 -2.19
N ILE A 150 -0.82 -2.61 -3.04
CA ILE A 150 -0.66 -1.53 -4.03
C ILE A 150 -1.78 -1.59 -5.07
N TYR A 151 -2.12 -2.78 -5.56
CA TYR A 151 -3.14 -2.95 -6.60
C TYR A 151 -4.56 -2.65 -6.12
N LEU A 152 -4.82 -2.73 -4.84
CA LEU A 152 -6.12 -2.44 -4.21
C LEU A 152 -6.22 -0.99 -3.70
N SER A 153 -5.23 -0.15 -3.98
CA SER A 153 -5.25 1.25 -3.56
C SER A 153 -6.10 2.12 -4.48
N ASP A 154 -6.65 3.19 -3.91
CA ASP A 154 -7.34 4.25 -4.68
C ASP A 154 -6.34 5.21 -5.34
N LEU A 155 -5.10 5.25 -4.84
CA LEU A 155 -4.00 6.08 -5.33
C LEU A 155 -2.65 5.47 -5.00
N ILE A 156 -1.71 5.54 -5.93
CA ILE A 156 -0.33 5.10 -5.75
C ILE A 156 0.61 6.29 -5.74
N LEU A 157 1.48 6.37 -4.73
CA LEU A 157 2.60 7.31 -4.66
C LEU A 157 3.87 6.56 -5.06
N LEU A 158 4.32 6.72 -6.31
CA LEU A 158 5.54 6.13 -6.81
C LEU A 158 6.73 7.01 -6.42
N VAL A 159 7.48 6.58 -5.41
CA VAL A 159 8.62 7.35 -4.85
C VAL A 159 9.90 7.04 -5.62
N VAL A 160 10.53 8.10 -6.12
CA VAL A 160 11.74 8.04 -6.95
C VAL A 160 12.79 8.97 -6.38
N ASP A 161 14.01 8.48 -6.21
CA ASP A 161 15.18 9.25 -5.74
C ASP A 161 15.75 10.07 -6.90
N VAL A 162 15.59 11.40 -6.86
CA VAL A 162 16.09 12.28 -7.94
C VAL A 162 17.58 12.60 -7.83
N SER A 163 18.24 12.21 -6.74
CA SER A 163 19.70 12.40 -6.59
C SER A 163 20.54 11.39 -7.37
N GLU A 164 19.89 10.39 -7.96
CA GLU A 164 20.53 9.41 -8.83
C GLU A 164 20.74 9.97 -10.26
N LYS A 165 21.56 9.30 -11.05
CA LYS A 165 21.74 9.68 -12.46
C LYS A 165 20.46 9.47 -13.26
N PRO A 166 20.13 10.34 -14.22
CA PRO A 166 18.89 10.25 -15.01
C PRO A 166 18.66 8.88 -15.66
N GLU A 167 19.73 8.23 -16.15
CA GLU A 167 19.63 6.92 -16.78
C GLU A 167 19.17 5.84 -15.78
N ILE A 168 19.64 5.92 -14.52
CA ILE A 168 19.23 5.01 -13.45
C ILE A 168 17.77 5.27 -13.05
N ILE A 169 17.39 6.55 -12.97
CA ILE A 169 16.01 6.95 -12.69
C ILE A 169 15.07 6.40 -13.77
N LEU A 170 15.41 6.56 -15.05
CA LEU A 170 14.62 6.04 -16.17
C LEU A 170 14.50 4.52 -16.14
N GLN A 171 15.58 3.80 -15.86
CA GLN A 171 15.55 2.35 -15.70
C GLN A 171 14.59 1.94 -14.58
N LYS A 172 14.68 2.59 -13.41
CA LYS A 172 13.81 2.32 -12.26
C LYS A 172 12.35 2.66 -12.53
N LEU A 173 12.07 3.75 -13.22
CA LEU A 173 10.73 4.11 -13.67
C LEU A 173 10.17 3.06 -14.63
N SER A 174 10.94 2.67 -15.65
CA SER A 174 10.52 1.62 -16.60
C SER A 174 10.16 0.33 -15.88
N THR A 175 11.03 -0.18 -15.03
CA THR A 175 10.77 -1.42 -14.28
C THR A 175 9.58 -1.28 -13.33
N SER A 176 9.40 -0.10 -12.71
CA SER A 176 8.22 0.17 -11.87
C SER A 176 6.93 0.16 -12.70
N HIS A 177 6.96 0.73 -13.89
CA HIS A 177 5.84 0.71 -14.83
C HIS A 177 5.51 -0.72 -15.26
N ASP A 178 6.51 -1.50 -15.70
CA ASP A 178 6.32 -2.90 -16.10
C ASP A 178 5.72 -3.74 -14.97
N THR A 179 6.07 -3.44 -13.72
CA THR A 179 5.55 -4.16 -12.56
C THR A 179 4.12 -3.75 -12.18
N LEU A 180 3.79 -2.45 -12.30
CA LEU A 180 2.54 -1.89 -11.82
C LEU A 180 1.45 -1.86 -12.88
N TRP A 181 1.77 -1.40 -14.11
CA TRP A 181 0.75 -1.00 -15.11
C TRP A 181 -0.18 -2.12 -15.54
N ASP A 182 0.32 -3.36 -15.63
CA ASP A 182 -0.50 -4.51 -16.01
C ASP A 182 -1.64 -4.81 -15.03
N ARG A 183 -1.55 -4.32 -13.80
CA ARG A 183 -2.46 -4.70 -12.72
C ARG A 183 -3.25 -3.55 -12.09
N ILE A 184 -2.77 -2.29 -12.21
CA ILE A 184 -3.40 -1.15 -11.51
C ILE A 184 -4.67 -0.61 -12.20
N GLN A 185 -5.11 -1.17 -13.33
CA GLN A 185 -6.40 -0.94 -14.01
C GLN A 185 -7.04 0.45 -13.77
N GLY A 186 -6.32 1.54 -14.11
CA GLY A 186 -6.86 2.90 -14.00
C GLY A 186 -6.69 3.57 -12.63
N VAL A 187 -5.99 2.96 -11.68
CA VAL A 187 -5.62 3.62 -10.43
C VAL A 187 -4.66 4.77 -10.75
N PRO A 188 -4.93 6.02 -10.28
CA PRO A 188 -4.03 7.14 -10.51
C PRO A 188 -2.68 6.93 -9.82
N VAL A 189 -1.62 7.45 -10.44
CA VAL A 189 -0.25 7.41 -9.92
C VAL A 189 0.28 8.84 -9.83
N ILE A 190 0.85 9.18 -8.67
CA ILE A 190 1.64 10.40 -8.47
C ILE A 190 3.10 9.98 -8.35
N THR A 191 3.98 10.53 -9.18
CA THR A 191 5.42 10.32 -9.06
C THR A 191 6.00 11.31 -8.06
N VAL A 192 6.39 10.80 -6.89
CA VAL A 192 7.01 11.60 -5.84
C VAL A 192 8.52 11.60 -6.04
N LEU A 193 9.03 12.71 -6.58
CA LEU A 193 10.43 12.97 -6.81
C LEU A 193 11.09 13.36 -5.50
N SER A 194 11.67 12.37 -4.81
CA SER A 194 12.17 12.49 -3.44
C SER A 194 13.64 12.94 -3.37
N LYS A 195 14.08 13.36 -2.18
CA LYS A 195 15.46 13.80 -1.87
C LYS A 195 15.91 15.04 -2.64
N THR A 196 14.99 15.94 -2.92
CA THR A 196 15.25 17.19 -3.63
C THR A 196 16.22 18.12 -2.89
N ASP A 197 16.43 17.90 -1.58
CA ASP A 197 17.43 18.61 -0.76
C ASP A 197 18.89 18.28 -1.14
N LEU A 198 19.12 17.31 -2.01
CA LEU A 198 20.45 16.91 -2.48
C LEU A 198 20.84 17.54 -3.82
N LEU A 199 19.94 18.30 -4.45
CA LEU A 199 20.13 18.89 -5.78
C LEU A 199 19.80 20.38 -5.77
N GLU A 200 20.48 21.14 -6.63
CA GLU A 200 20.13 22.52 -6.93
C GLU A 200 18.93 22.60 -7.88
N GLU A 201 18.24 23.73 -7.92
CA GLU A 201 17.04 23.93 -8.74
C GLU A 201 17.28 23.68 -10.24
N SER A 202 18.43 24.12 -10.75
CA SER A 202 18.85 23.87 -12.15
C SER A 202 19.07 22.39 -12.47
N GLU A 203 19.53 21.61 -11.49
CA GLU A 203 19.71 20.17 -11.64
C GLU A 203 18.34 19.45 -11.63
N LEU A 204 17.41 19.86 -10.77
CA LEU A 204 16.04 19.36 -10.75
C LEU A 204 15.32 19.60 -12.08
N GLU A 205 15.49 20.80 -12.68
CA GLU A 205 14.95 21.11 -14.00
C GLU A 205 15.56 20.22 -15.10
N ALA A 206 16.87 19.96 -15.04
CA ALA A 206 17.55 19.09 -15.99
C ALA A 206 17.05 17.66 -15.89
N VAL A 207 16.97 17.11 -14.68
CA VAL A 207 16.43 15.77 -14.42
C VAL A 207 14.98 15.70 -14.93
N MET A 208 14.15 16.69 -14.65
CA MET A 208 12.75 16.67 -15.08
C MET A 208 12.58 16.69 -16.60
N LYS A 209 13.47 17.36 -17.34
CA LYS A 209 13.46 17.33 -18.81
C LYS A 209 13.72 15.93 -19.36
N GLU A 210 14.54 15.15 -18.68
CA GLU A 210 14.90 13.81 -19.13
C GLU A 210 13.86 12.76 -18.74
N ILE A 211 13.33 12.81 -17.51
CA ILE A 211 12.44 11.78 -16.97
C ILE A 211 10.95 12.09 -17.07
N GLY A 212 10.57 13.36 -17.31
CA GLY A 212 9.21 13.85 -17.17
C GLY A 212 8.15 13.09 -17.98
N TYR A 213 8.53 12.56 -19.14
CA TYR A 213 7.62 11.76 -19.99
C TYR A 213 7.24 10.40 -19.39
N MET A 214 8.03 9.91 -18.40
CA MET A 214 7.77 8.67 -17.66
C MET A 214 7.26 8.91 -16.23
N ALA A 215 7.16 10.16 -15.80
CA ALA A 215 6.76 10.51 -14.44
C ALA A 215 5.33 11.10 -14.44
N PRO A 216 4.26 10.30 -14.30
CA PRO A 216 2.91 10.83 -14.22
C PRO A 216 2.73 11.66 -12.96
N ASN A 217 2.08 12.84 -13.08
CA ASN A 217 1.77 13.76 -11.98
C ASN A 217 2.98 14.00 -11.05
N PRO A 218 4.12 14.55 -11.56
CA PRO A 218 5.36 14.63 -10.79
C PRO A 218 5.27 15.70 -9.71
N ILE A 219 5.71 15.38 -8.48
CA ILE A 219 5.80 16.30 -7.34
C ILE A 219 7.18 16.19 -6.71
N PHE A 220 7.86 17.32 -6.58
CA PHE A 220 9.15 17.42 -5.88
C PHE A 220 8.96 17.46 -4.36
N VAL A 221 9.68 16.60 -3.64
CA VAL A 221 9.55 16.49 -2.19
C VAL A 221 10.91 16.25 -1.54
N SER A 222 11.17 16.98 -0.46
CA SER A 222 12.18 16.59 0.51
C SER A 222 11.52 16.23 1.84
N ALA A 223 11.45 14.95 2.15
CA ALA A 223 10.95 14.48 3.44
C ALA A 223 11.85 14.95 4.61
N LYS A 224 13.16 15.07 4.36
CA LYS A 224 14.14 15.55 5.33
C LYS A 224 14.03 17.07 5.54
N GLY A 225 13.92 17.84 4.46
CA GLY A 225 13.74 19.29 4.48
C GLY A 225 12.30 19.73 4.74
N LYS A 226 11.34 18.79 4.74
CA LYS A 226 9.89 19.04 4.86
C LYS A 226 9.35 20.00 3.78
N THR A 227 9.96 20.01 2.58
CA THR A 227 9.51 20.80 1.43
C THR A 227 8.66 19.97 0.50
N GLY A 228 7.68 20.59 -0.19
CA GLY A 228 6.77 19.92 -1.12
C GLY A 228 5.68 19.08 -0.46
N MET A 229 5.58 19.05 0.88
CA MET A 229 4.64 18.19 1.61
C MET A 229 3.20 18.66 1.49
N GLN A 230 2.95 19.97 1.46
CA GLN A 230 1.60 20.53 1.31
C GLN A 230 1.11 20.36 -0.13
N GLU A 231 1.97 20.57 -1.10
CA GLU A 231 1.74 20.32 -2.51
C GLU A 231 1.40 18.86 -2.77
N LEU A 232 2.14 17.93 -2.14
CA LEU A 232 1.86 16.50 -2.21
C LEU A 232 0.49 16.17 -1.61
N LYS A 233 0.15 16.71 -0.43
CA LYS A 233 -1.19 16.50 0.18
C LYS A 233 -2.31 17.03 -0.72
N ALA A 234 -2.13 18.21 -1.33
CA ALA A 234 -3.10 18.77 -2.27
C ALA A 234 -3.28 17.90 -3.52
N GLU A 235 -2.18 17.39 -4.08
CA GLU A 235 -2.23 16.52 -5.26
C GLU A 235 -2.85 15.15 -4.92
N ILE A 236 -2.60 14.61 -3.72
CA ILE A 236 -3.28 13.40 -3.22
C ILE A 236 -4.80 13.64 -3.20
N ILE A 237 -5.28 14.74 -2.60
CA ILE A 237 -6.71 15.06 -2.52
C ILE A 237 -7.35 15.11 -3.92
N LYS A 238 -6.68 15.71 -4.89
CA LYS A 238 -7.15 15.87 -6.27
C LYS A 238 -7.33 14.54 -7.00
N HIS A 239 -6.49 13.53 -6.70
CA HIS A 239 -6.51 12.22 -7.37
C HIS A 239 -7.30 11.15 -6.60
N LEU A 240 -7.68 11.41 -5.35
CA LEU A 240 -8.56 10.52 -4.61
C LEU A 240 -10.00 10.59 -5.13
N PRO A 241 -10.83 9.56 -4.89
CA PRO A 241 -12.25 9.58 -5.24
C PRO A 241 -12.93 10.88 -4.83
N ALA A 242 -13.72 11.45 -5.73
CA ALA A 242 -14.37 12.74 -5.51
C ALA A 242 -15.29 12.71 -4.29
N TRP A 243 -15.22 13.76 -3.49
CA TRP A 243 -16.16 14.03 -2.44
C TRP A 243 -17.18 15.07 -2.93
N SER A 244 -18.41 14.95 -2.46
CA SER A 244 -19.50 15.83 -2.81
C SER A 244 -20.12 16.41 -1.56
N PHE A 245 -20.46 17.68 -1.62
CA PHE A 245 -21.26 18.34 -0.58
C PHE A 245 -22.73 18.10 -0.85
N TYR A 246 -23.49 17.79 0.22
CA TYR A 246 -24.91 17.55 0.13
C TYR A 246 -25.63 18.03 1.42
N SER A 247 -26.65 18.84 1.25
CA SER A 247 -27.51 19.31 2.33
C SER A 247 -28.83 18.55 2.28
N PHE A 248 -29.26 17.99 3.40
CA PHE A 248 -30.47 17.19 3.51
C PHE A 248 -31.07 17.27 4.91
N SER A 249 -32.26 16.66 5.12
CA SER A 249 -32.90 16.64 6.42
C SER A 249 -33.30 15.23 6.84
N LEU A 250 -33.03 14.89 8.09
CA LEU A 250 -33.40 13.64 8.72
C LEU A 250 -34.66 13.85 9.65
N PRO A 251 -35.44 12.81 9.86
CA PRO A 251 -36.52 12.88 10.90
C PRO A 251 -35.85 13.05 12.27
N ASN A 252 -36.44 13.88 13.13
CA ASN A 252 -36.00 14.04 14.52
C ASN A 252 -36.51 12.87 15.37
N SER A 253 -35.92 11.71 15.21
CA SER A 253 -36.28 10.43 15.83
C SER A 253 -35.03 9.61 16.13
N GLU A 254 -35.15 8.50 16.86
CA GLU A 254 -34.07 7.58 17.14
C GLU A 254 -33.38 7.09 15.85
N LYS A 255 -34.16 6.81 14.80
CA LYS A 255 -33.64 6.40 13.48
C LYS A 255 -32.81 7.53 12.85
N GLY A 256 -33.29 8.78 12.88
CA GLY A 256 -32.56 9.94 12.38
C GLY A 256 -31.25 10.20 13.14
N MET A 257 -31.27 10.05 14.46
CA MET A 257 -30.08 10.18 15.31
C MET A 257 -29.05 9.07 15.03
N SER A 258 -29.51 7.83 14.79
CA SER A 258 -28.65 6.73 14.41
C SER A 258 -27.98 6.99 13.04
N ILE A 259 -28.72 7.51 12.07
CA ILE A 259 -28.17 7.92 10.78
C ILE A 259 -27.14 9.04 10.97
N LEU A 260 -27.46 10.06 11.75
CA LEU A 260 -26.54 11.16 12.03
C LEU A 260 -25.22 10.66 12.66
N SER A 261 -25.30 9.72 13.61
CA SER A 261 -24.11 9.09 14.19
C SER A 261 -23.27 8.37 13.13
N TRP A 262 -23.92 7.62 12.23
CA TRP A 262 -23.25 6.96 11.11
C TRP A 262 -22.57 7.96 10.16
N LEU A 263 -23.20 9.13 9.90
CA LEU A 263 -22.61 10.17 9.04
C LEU A 263 -21.30 10.72 9.61
N TYR A 264 -21.19 10.88 10.93
CA TYR A 264 -19.93 11.31 11.57
C TYR A 264 -18.80 10.30 11.40
N ASP A 265 -19.12 9.02 11.21
CA ASP A 265 -18.12 7.97 10.95
C ASP A 265 -17.65 7.95 9.48
N GLU A 266 -18.53 8.33 8.53
CA GLU A 266 -18.34 8.11 7.10
C GLU A 266 -17.94 9.36 6.30
N GLY A 267 -18.01 10.56 6.91
CA GLY A 267 -17.68 11.79 6.22
C GLY A 267 -17.52 12.99 7.14
N ILE A 268 -17.66 14.19 6.57
CA ILE A 268 -17.53 15.46 7.30
C ILE A 268 -18.91 16.06 7.47
N VAL A 269 -19.35 16.18 8.70
CA VAL A 269 -20.57 16.93 9.06
C VAL A 269 -20.16 18.38 9.35
N HIS A 270 -20.51 19.29 8.44
CA HIS A 270 -20.19 20.72 8.56
C HIS A 270 -21.13 21.46 9.49
N ARG A 271 -22.42 21.11 9.43
CA ARG A 271 -23.47 21.80 10.20
C ARG A 271 -24.60 20.83 10.53
N VAL A 272 -25.13 20.94 11.74
CA VAL A 272 -26.34 20.25 12.16
C VAL A 272 -27.27 21.26 12.83
N GLU A 273 -28.51 21.33 12.38
CA GLU A 273 -29.55 22.14 13.01
C GLU A 273 -30.72 21.25 13.42
N TYR A 274 -31.04 21.32 14.68
CA TYR A 274 -32.16 20.56 15.29
C TYR A 274 -33.43 21.39 15.27
N GLY A 275 -34.51 20.82 14.71
CA GLY A 275 -35.84 21.40 14.65
C GLY A 275 -36.90 20.29 14.60
N GLU A 276 -38.02 20.50 13.90
CA GLU A 276 -38.97 19.45 13.57
C GLU A 276 -38.31 18.30 12.78
N ARG A 277 -37.34 18.67 11.94
CA ARG A 277 -36.41 17.77 11.29
C ARG A 277 -34.98 18.22 11.62
N ILE A 278 -34.03 17.30 11.50
CA ILE A 278 -32.59 17.57 11.67
C ILE A 278 -32.03 17.93 10.31
N SER A 279 -31.62 19.19 10.09
CA SER A 279 -30.94 19.63 8.88
C SER A 279 -29.44 19.37 8.99
N VAL A 280 -28.86 18.79 7.97
CA VAL A 280 -27.46 18.37 7.96
C VAL A 280 -26.77 18.86 6.69
N ASP A 281 -25.65 19.58 6.86
CA ASP A 281 -24.71 19.89 5.79
C ASP A 281 -23.55 18.92 5.87
N TYR A 282 -23.38 18.11 4.83
CA TYR A 282 -22.53 16.95 4.83
C TYR A 282 -21.63 16.88 3.61
N GLU A 283 -20.40 16.45 3.79
CA GLU A 283 -19.46 16.20 2.70
C GLU A 283 -18.90 14.78 2.85
N ALA A 284 -19.03 13.98 1.79
CA ALA A 284 -18.52 12.61 1.76
C ALA A 284 -18.23 12.16 0.33
N ARG A 285 -17.71 10.94 0.18
CA ARG A 285 -17.56 10.29 -1.11
C ARG A 285 -18.90 10.23 -1.84
N THR A 286 -18.85 10.38 -3.16
CA THR A 286 -20.05 10.44 -3.99
C THR A 286 -20.93 9.20 -3.88
N ASP A 287 -20.35 8.02 -3.63
CA ASP A 287 -21.11 6.78 -3.42
C ASP A 287 -21.94 6.82 -2.10
N ILE A 288 -21.38 7.40 -1.04
CA ILE A 288 -22.09 7.62 0.24
C ILE A 288 -23.24 8.63 0.04
N ILE A 289 -22.97 9.74 -0.65
CA ILE A 289 -24.00 10.73 -0.96
C ILE A 289 -25.15 10.11 -1.78
N ASN A 290 -24.85 9.27 -2.76
CA ASN A 290 -25.87 8.56 -3.54
C ASN A 290 -26.71 7.61 -2.66
N ARG A 291 -26.08 6.96 -1.69
CA ARG A 291 -26.78 6.12 -0.71
C ARG A 291 -27.72 6.94 0.16
N ILE A 292 -27.29 8.12 0.63
CA ILE A 292 -28.15 9.03 1.40
C ILE A 292 -29.35 9.46 0.56
N LYS A 293 -29.13 9.85 -0.71
CA LYS A 293 -30.21 10.22 -1.64
C LYS A 293 -31.20 9.10 -1.85
N SER A 294 -30.75 7.84 -1.93
CA SER A 294 -31.66 6.70 -2.05
C SER A 294 -32.49 6.47 -0.80
N LEU A 295 -31.96 6.74 0.41
CA LEU A 295 -32.69 6.67 1.67
C LEU A 295 -33.74 7.79 1.82
N GLU A 296 -33.56 8.94 1.16
CA GLU A 296 -34.56 10.02 1.12
C GLU A 296 -35.70 9.75 0.13
N LEU A 297 -35.43 8.96 -0.93
CA LEU A 297 -36.40 8.65 -1.99
C LEU A 297 -37.36 7.50 -1.62
N ASP A 298 -37.10 6.77 -0.54
CA ASP A 298 -37.99 5.74 0.01
C ASP A 298 -38.66 6.22 1.33
N PRO A 299 -39.66 7.10 1.23
CA PRO A 299 -40.44 7.50 2.42
C PRO A 299 -41.45 6.42 2.89
N ASP A 300 -41.63 5.34 2.10
CA ASP A 300 -42.74 4.39 2.28
C ASP A 300 -42.39 3.07 3.01
N GLU A 301 -41.19 2.86 3.51
CA GLU A 301 -40.93 1.83 4.51
C GLU A 301 -41.25 2.32 5.93
N GLN A 302 -42.48 2.83 6.14
CA GLN A 302 -43.12 3.02 7.41
C GLN A 302 -44.19 1.92 7.59
N GLY A 303 -43.76 0.80 8.15
CA GLY A 303 -44.60 -0.27 8.57
C GLY A 303 -43.97 -0.99 9.74
#